data_24e732394643868263651c337c3a0d9a
#
_entry.id   24e732394643868263651c337c3a0d9a
#
_cell.length_a   1.000
_cell.length_b   1.000
_cell.length_c   1.000
_cell.angle_alpha   90.00
_cell.angle_beta   90.00
_cell.angle_gamma   90.00
#
_symmetry.space_group_name_H-M   'P 1'
#
loop_
_entity.id
_entity.type
_entity.pdbx_description
1 polymer ?
#
loop_
_entity_poly.entity_id
_entity_poly.type
_entity_poly.pdbx_seq_one_letter_code
_entity_poly.pdbx_strand_id
1 'polypeptide(L)'
;MTDADFRDAFHRHKDIVYRFAYRMTGSSSTAEDVVQDCFVAFWQKPQAYDPSRGALRAFLLGVARNLILKRWRNERLHKSLDDAMEGESGFSLAFDIEGQERAEAVKRAILLLPPLQREAVILAEYEELTLQEIAQATAAELAAVKSRLHRARQNLRRMLQPLFAIER
;
A
#
# COMPACT_ATOMS: atom_id res chain seq x y z
N MET A 1 1.41 -3.34 27.65
CA MET A 1 0.57 -2.35 26.99
C MET A 1 -0.76 -2.26 27.72
N THR A 2 -1.12 -1.07 28.17
CA THR A 2 -2.41 -0.86 28.84
C THR A 2 -3.51 -0.54 27.81
N ASP A 3 -4.78 -0.61 28.25
CA ASP A 3 -5.92 -0.20 27.40
C ASP A 3 -5.79 1.27 26.94
N ALA A 4 -5.24 2.13 27.80
CA ALA A 4 -5.02 3.54 27.46
C ALA A 4 -3.95 3.69 26.37
N ASP A 5 -2.84 2.96 26.48
CA ASP A 5 -1.78 2.96 25.48
C ASP A 5 -2.29 2.49 24.11
N PHE A 6 -3.11 1.44 24.12
CA PHE A 6 -3.70 0.91 22.89
C PHE A 6 -4.66 1.91 22.24
N ARG A 7 -5.54 2.54 23.03
CA ARG A 7 -6.48 3.54 22.52
C ARG A 7 -5.73 4.73 21.91
N ASP A 8 -4.67 5.18 22.56
CA ASP A 8 -3.83 6.27 22.03
C ASP A 8 -3.18 5.87 20.70
N ALA A 9 -2.58 4.67 20.63
CA ALA A 9 -1.99 4.14 19.41
C ALA A 9 -3.04 4.01 18.28
N PHE A 10 -4.23 3.51 18.59
CA PHE A 10 -5.32 3.39 17.65
C PHE A 10 -5.74 4.77 17.10
N HIS A 11 -6.02 5.73 17.98
CA HIS A 11 -6.45 7.06 17.54
C HIS A 11 -5.40 7.80 16.72
N ARG A 12 -4.12 7.62 17.04
CA ARG A 12 -3.03 8.25 16.28
C ARG A 12 -2.78 7.64 14.92
N HIS A 13 -2.99 6.33 14.76
CA HIS A 13 -2.48 5.62 13.60
C HIS A 13 -3.55 4.95 12.72
N LYS A 14 -4.82 4.91 13.14
CA LYS A 14 -5.89 4.28 12.35
C LYS A 14 -6.03 4.87 10.94
N ASP A 15 -5.94 6.19 10.84
CA ASP A 15 -6.13 6.89 9.56
C ASP A 15 -5.00 6.63 8.58
N ILE A 16 -3.77 6.53 9.06
CA ILE A 16 -2.62 6.24 8.21
C ILE A 16 -2.67 4.80 7.70
N VAL A 17 -3.06 3.85 8.55
CA VAL A 17 -3.26 2.45 8.14
C VAL A 17 -4.39 2.34 7.12
N TYR A 18 -5.49 3.05 7.33
CA TYR A 18 -6.61 3.10 6.40
C TYR A 18 -6.18 3.65 5.03
N ARG A 19 -5.51 4.81 4.99
CA ARG A 19 -5.06 5.42 3.73
C ARG A 19 -4.12 4.52 2.97
N PHE A 20 -3.17 3.90 3.66
CA PHE A 20 -2.26 2.94 3.05
C PHE A 20 -3.02 1.77 2.43
N ALA A 21 -3.90 1.13 3.20
CA ALA A 21 -4.69 -0.01 2.72
C ALA A 21 -5.61 0.36 1.56
N TYR A 22 -6.21 1.53 1.60
CA TYR A 22 -7.06 2.03 0.51
C TYR A 22 -6.26 2.28 -0.77
N ARG A 23 -5.08 2.89 -0.69
CA ARG A 23 -4.21 3.09 -1.86
C ARG A 23 -3.67 1.79 -2.43
N MET A 24 -3.43 0.81 -1.58
CA MET A 24 -2.99 -0.51 -2.01
C MET A 24 -4.08 -1.31 -2.72
N THR A 25 -5.30 -1.25 -2.25
CA THR A 25 -6.39 -2.15 -2.67
C THR A 25 -7.47 -1.49 -3.51
N GLY A 26 -7.62 -0.17 -3.42
CA GLY A 26 -8.69 0.57 -4.06
C GLY A 26 -10.09 0.31 -3.47
N SER A 27 -10.18 -0.38 -2.34
CA SER A 27 -11.43 -0.79 -1.71
C SER A 27 -11.55 -0.25 -0.29
N SER A 28 -12.58 0.55 -0.02
CA SER A 28 -12.85 1.10 1.31
C SER A 28 -13.21 0.00 2.31
N SER A 29 -13.98 -0.99 1.91
CA SER A 29 -14.35 -2.12 2.79
C SER A 29 -13.14 -2.97 3.16
N THR A 30 -12.26 -3.26 2.21
CA THR A 30 -11.00 -3.97 2.48
C THR A 30 -10.09 -3.13 3.39
N ALA A 31 -10.01 -1.82 3.17
CA ALA A 31 -9.20 -0.94 4.01
C ALA A 31 -9.70 -0.93 5.46
N GLU A 32 -11.01 -0.88 5.69
CA GLU A 32 -11.60 -0.97 7.02
C GLU A 32 -11.26 -2.30 7.71
N ASP A 33 -11.38 -3.40 6.99
CA ASP A 33 -11.02 -4.74 7.49
C ASP A 33 -9.54 -4.83 7.84
N VAL A 34 -8.66 -4.28 7.02
CA VAL A 34 -7.21 -4.26 7.28
C VAL A 34 -6.89 -3.43 8.53
N VAL A 35 -7.54 -2.28 8.72
CA VAL A 35 -7.38 -1.49 9.95
C VAL A 35 -7.74 -2.32 11.17
N GLN A 36 -8.90 -2.95 11.14
CA GLN A 36 -9.37 -3.78 12.24
C GLN A 36 -8.39 -4.92 12.54
N ASP A 37 -8.02 -5.69 11.53
CA ASP A 37 -7.11 -6.83 11.69
C ASP A 37 -5.71 -6.41 12.15
N CYS A 38 -5.22 -5.27 11.66
CA CYS A 38 -3.93 -4.70 12.05
C CYS A 38 -3.89 -4.38 13.55
N PHE A 39 -4.91 -3.71 14.06
CA PHE A 39 -4.96 -3.35 15.48
C PHE A 39 -5.30 -4.54 16.38
N VAL A 40 -6.07 -5.51 15.90
CA VAL A 40 -6.27 -6.78 16.63
C VAL A 40 -4.93 -7.54 16.75
N ALA A 41 -4.17 -7.63 15.67
CA ALA A 41 -2.84 -8.25 15.70
C ALA A 41 -1.89 -7.54 16.67
N PHE A 42 -1.90 -6.21 16.67
CA PHE A 42 -1.09 -5.40 17.59
C PHE A 42 -1.52 -5.61 19.04
N TRP A 43 -2.82 -5.66 19.32
CA TRP A 43 -3.34 -5.94 20.65
C TRP A 43 -2.94 -7.33 21.18
N GLN A 44 -3.04 -8.33 20.29
CA GLN A 44 -2.72 -9.72 20.67
C GLN A 44 -1.23 -9.95 20.92
N LYS A 45 -0.37 -9.24 20.20
CA LYS A 45 1.10 -9.40 20.28
C LYS A 45 1.82 -8.04 20.32
N PRO A 46 1.61 -7.24 21.37
CA PRO A 46 2.25 -5.93 21.47
C PRO A 46 3.78 -6.02 21.55
N GLN A 47 4.30 -7.13 22.04
CA GLN A 47 5.74 -7.39 22.12
C GLN A 47 6.41 -7.62 20.76
N ALA A 48 5.64 -7.81 19.70
CA ALA A 48 6.18 -7.87 18.34
C ALA A 48 6.73 -6.50 17.87
N TYR A 49 6.24 -5.42 18.44
CA TYR A 49 6.79 -4.09 18.21
C TYR A 49 7.96 -3.82 19.16
N ASP A 50 9.08 -3.45 18.58
CA ASP A 50 10.29 -3.04 19.30
C ASP A 50 10.60 -1.55 18.98
N PRO A 51 10.44 -0.64 19.97
CA PRO A 51 10.70 0.77 19.77
C PRO A 51 12.15 1.10 19.35
N SER A 52 13.10 0.23 19.70
CA SER A 52 14.50 0.41 19.33
C SER A 52 14.75 0.21 17.83
N ARG A 53 13.86 -0.49 17.15
CA ARG A 53 13.95 -0.81 15.72
C ARG A 53 13.24 0.18 14.81
N GLY A 54 12.43 1.08 15.36
CA GLY A 54 11.74 2.09 14.58
C GLY A 54 10.44 2.56 15.21
N ALA A 55 9.80 3.51 14.52
CA ALA A 55 8.54 4.08 14.96
C ALA A 55 7.38 3.09 14.84
N LEU A 56 6.42 3.19 15.76
CA LEU A 56 5.19 2.39 15.73
C LEU A 56 4.44 2.51 14.41
N ARG A 57 4.44 3.69 13.82
CA ARG A 57 3.84 3.95 12.51
C ARG A 57 4.37 3.00 11.43
N ALA A 58 5.67 2.90 11.29
CA ALA A 58 6.32 2.03 10.31
C ALA A 58 6.01 0.55 10.59
N PHE A 59 6.00 0.16 11.86
CA PHE A 59 5.62 -1.21 12.26
C PHE A 59 4.18 -1.54 11.85
N LEU A 60 3.21 -0.67 12.15
CA LEU A 60 1.80 -0.89 11.80
C LEU A 60 1.58 -0.94 10.29
N LEU A 61 2.27 -0.10 9.52
CA LEU A 61 2.24 -0.16 8.05
C LEU A 61 2.80 -1.49 7.53
N GLY A 62 3.84 -2.01 8.15
CA GLY A 62 4.38 -3.34 7.84
C GLY A 62 3.37 -4.46 8.13
N VAL A 63 2.66 -4.39 9.24
CA VAL A 63 1.59 -5.34 9.59
C VAL A 63 0.45 -5.26 8.55
N ALA A 64 -0.01 -4.06 8.23
CA ALA A 64 -1.05 -3.84 7.23
C ALA A 64 -0.64 -4.39 5.85
N ARG A 65 0.58 -4.12 5.44
CA ARG A 65 1.17 -4.66 4.20
C ARG A 65 1.10 -6.19 4.17
N ASN A 66 1.52 -6.84 5.23
CA ASN A 66 1.52 -8.30 5.30
C ASN A 66 0.09 -8.87 5.26
N LEU A 67 -0.87 -8.22 5.90
CA LEU A 67 -2.28 -8.60 5.85
C LEU A 67 -2.85 -8.49 4.43
N ILE A 68 -2.54 -7.44 3.71
CA ILE A 68 -2.98 -7.24 2.33
C ILE A 68 -2.40 -8.31 1.40
N LEU A 69 -1.10 -8.56 1.48
CA LEU A 69 -0.44 -9.58 0.65
C LEU A 69 -0.97 -10.98 0.95
N LYS A 70 -1.26 -11.27 2.21
CA LYS A 70 -1.88 -12.54 2.61
C LYS A 70 -3.27 -12.70 2.01
N ARG A 71 -4.10 -11.65 2.03
CA ARG A 71 -5.43 -11.65 1.40
C ARG A 71 -5.33 -11.94 -0.10
N TRP A 72 -4.42 -11.27 -0.79
CA TRP A 72 -4.23 -11.49 -2.23
C TRP A 72 -3.74 -12.90 -2.56
N ARG A 73 -2.87 -13.49 -1.76
CA ARG A 73 -2.46 -14.89 -1.93
C ARG A 73 -3.64 -15.85 -1.76
N ASN A 74 -4.46 -15.63 -0.74
CA ASN A 74 -5.65 -16.44 -0.49
C ASN A 74 -6.67 -16.32 -1.63
N GLU A 75 -6.90 -15.12 -2.15
CA GLU A 75 -7.77 -14.89 -3.31
C GLU A 75 -7.26 -15.60 -4.57
N ARG A 76 -5.95 -15.58 -4.82
CA ARG A 76 -5.35 -16.31 -5.95
C ARG A 76 -5.55 -17.83 -5.82
N LEU A 77 -5.40 -18.39 -4.63
CA LEU A 77 -5.63 -19.80 -4.38
C LEU A 77 -7.09 -20.18 -4.63
N HIS A 78 -8.04 -19.35 -4.22
CA HIS A 78 -9.46 -19.58 -4.50
C HIS A 78 -9.78 -19.45 -5.99
N LYS A 79 -9.23 -18.46 -6.69
CA LYS A 79 -9.41 -18.30 -8.13
C LYS A 79 -8.80 -19.42 -8.95
N SER A 80 -7.67 -19.98 -8.53
CA SER A 80 -7.06 -21.11 -9.22
C SER A 80 -7.84 -22.42 -9.07
N LEU A 81 -8.72 -22.50 -8.08
CA LEU A 81 -9.63 -23.64 -7.88
C LEU A 81 -10.96 -23.47 -8.65
N ASP A 82 -11.40 -22.22 -8.87
CA ASP A 82 -12.70 -21.93 -9.48
C ASP A 82 -12.62 -21.50 -10.95
N ASP A 83 -11.51 -20.92 -11.43
CA ASP A 83 -11.38 -20.43 -12.81
C ASP A 83 -9.98 -20.60 -13.38
N ALA A 84 -9.84 -21.58 -14.23
CA ALA A 84 -8.79 -21.61 -15.26
C ALA A 84 -9.23 -20.76 -16.47
N MET A 85 -9.81 -19.58 -16.26
CA MET A 85 -10.27 -18.72 -17.36
C MET A 85 -10.13 -17.25 -17.03
N GLU A 86 -9.26 -16.63 -17.81
CA GLU A 86 -9.26 -15.24 -18.21
C GLU A 86 -8.90 -14.24 -17.10
N GLY A 87 -7.99 -13.40 -17.36
CA GLY A 87 -7.49 -12.72 -18.51
C GLY A 87 -6.78 -11.49 -18.01
N GLU A 88 -5.69 -11.21 -18.62
CA GLU A 88 -5.12 -9.88 -18.57
C GLU A 88 -6.21 -8.90 -18.98
N SER A 89 -6.89 -8.29 -18.04
CA SER A 89 -7.63 -7.08 -18.35
C SER A 89 -6.59 -6.00 -18.61
N GLY A 90 -6.24 -5.87 -19.86
CA GLY A 90 -5.56 -4.71 -20.36
C GLY A 90 -6.45 -3.51 -20.10
N PHE A 91 -6.29 -2.90 -18.93
CA PHE A 91 -6.96 -1.65 -18.61
C PHE A 91 -6.28 -0.57 -19.46
N SER A 92 -6.89 -0.28 -20.61
CA SER A 92 -6.58 0.92 -21.36
C SER A 92 -7.15 2.09 -20.56
N LEU A 93 -6.26 2.88 -19.99
CA LEU A 93 -6.64 4.15 -19.40
C LEU A 93 -6.97 5.13 -20.54
N ALA A 94 -8.24 5.17 -20.93
CA ALA A 94 -8.74 6.27 -21.72
C ALA A 94 -8.93 7.45 -20.77
N PHE A 95 -8.05 8.44 -20.89
CA PHE A 95 -8.12 9.67 -20.10
C PHE A 95 -8.95 10.72 -20.82
N ASP A 96 -10.10 11.02 -20.26
CA ASP A 96 -10.86 12.23 -20.54
C ASP A 96 -10.72 13.11 -19.29
N ILE A 97 -10.13 14.34 -19.40
CA ILE A 97 -9.49 14.94 -18.22
C ILE A 97 -9.84 16.42 -18.05
N GLU A 98 -10.43 16.72 -16.90
CA GLU A 98 -10.39 18.05 -16.26
C GLU A 98 -10.32 17.94 -14.74
N GLY A 99 -9.34 18.61 -14.09
CA GLY A 99 -9.30 18.89 -12.66
C GLY A 99 -9.27 17.69 -11.69
N GLN A 100 -10.43 17.28 -11.19
CA GLN A 100 -10.58 16.13 -10.27
C GLN A 100 -10.14 14.80 -10.90
N GLU A 101 -10.10 14.75 -12.22
CA GLU A 101 -9.69 13.59 -13.00
C GLU A 101 -8.19 13.31 -12.91
N ARG A 102 -7.35 14.33 -12.65
CA ARG A 102 -5.89 14.13 -12.45
C ARG A 102 -5.61 13.31 -11.20
N ALA A 103 -6.26 13.63 -10.09
CA ALA A 103 -6.12 12.88 -8.85
C ALA A 103 -6.60 11.44 -9.01
N GLU A 104 -7.73 11.23 -9.70
CA GLU A 104 -8.23 9.91 -10.03
C GLU A 104 -7.31 9.15 -10.99
N ALA A 105 -6.70 9.83 -11.95
CA ALA A 105 -5.75 9.23 -12.87
C ALA A 105 -4.49 8.73 -12.14
N VAL A 106 -3.95 9.52 -11.22
CA VAL A 106 -2.80 9.11 -10.39
C VAL A 106 -3.17 7.89 -9.53
N LYS A 107 -4.33 7.90 -8.91
CA LYS A 107 -4.84 6.79 -8.10
C LYS A 107 -4.95 5.50 -8.92
N ARG A 108 -5.51 5.57 -10.12
CA ARG A 108 -5.61 4.43 -11.03
C ARG A 108 -4.24 3.93 -11.47
N ALA A 109 -3.32 4.84 -11.79
CA ALA A 109 -1.96 4.49 -12.18
C ALA A 109 -1.23 3.73 -11.05
N ILE A 110 -1.38 4.17 -9.81
CA ILE A 110 -0.83 3.47 -8.65
C ILE A 110 -1.42 2.05 -8.52
N LEU A 111 -2.72 1.89 -8.71
CA LEU A 111 -3.39 0.59 -8.67
C LEU A 111 -2.94 -0.36 -9.80
N LEU A 112 -2.43 0.17 -10.91
CA LEU A 112 -1.89 -0.62 -12.01
C LEU A 112 -0.44 -1.05 -11.80
N LEU A 113 0.27 -0.48 -10.84
CA LEU A 113 1.63 -0.92 -10.52
C LEU A 113 1.63 -2.36 -9.96
N PRO A 114 2.67 -3.14 -10.26
CA PRO A 114 2.88 -4.40 -9.55
C PRO A 114 2.90 -4.18 -8.03
N PRO A 115 2.40 -5.14 -7.23
CA PRO A 115 2.23 -4.94 -5.78
C PRO A 115 3.46 -4.43 -5.03
N LEU A 116 4.65 -4.96 -5.33
CA LEU A 116 5.88 -4.55 -4.65
C LEU A 116 6.35 -3.14 -5.06
N GLN A 117 6.06 -2.72 -6.29
CA GLN A 117 6.31 -1.35 -6.74
C GLN A 117 5.29 -0.39 -6.13
N ARG A 118 4.04 -0.81 -6.06
CA ARG A 118 2.95 -0.04 -5.46
C ARG A 118 3.22 0.27 -4.00
N GLU A 119 3.56 -0.74 -3.20
CA GLU A 119 3.86 -0.53 -1.78
C GLU A 119 5.06 0.40 -1.59
N ALA A 120 6.10 0.26 -2.38
CA ALA A 120 7.30 1.10 -2.27
C ALA A 120 6.97 2.58 -2.51
N VAL A 121 6.24 2.90 -3.57
CA VAL A 121 5.89 4.29 -3.88
C VAL A 121 4.90 4.88 -2.88
N ILE A 122 3.93 4.10 -2.40
CA ILE A 122 2.99 4.59 -1.39
C ILE A 122 3.73 4.90 -0.08
N LEU A 123 4.57 3.99 0.38
CA LEU A 123 5.32 4.19 1.63
C LEU A 123 6.30 5.37 1.53
N ALA A 124 6.95 5.57 0.38
CA ALA A 124 7.89 6.66 0.19
C ALA A 124 7.22 8.02 -0.01
N GLU A 125 6.24 8.11 -0.91
CA GLU A 125 5.70 9.40 -1.36
C GLU A 125 4.50 9.87 -0.54
N TYR A 126 3.66 8.96 -0.05
CA TYR A 126 2.49 9.32 0.74
C TYR A 126 2.73 9.23 2.24
N GLU A 127 3.44 8.21 2.68
CA GLU A 127 3.68 7.98 4.11
C GLU A 127 5.04 8.51 4.56
N GLU A 128 5.83 9.02 3.65
CA GLU A 128 7.13 9.68 3.91
C GLU A 128 8.11 8.83 4.73
N LEU A 129 8.06 7.52 4.56
CA LEU A 129 9.03 6.62 5.19
C LEU A 129 10.39 6.74 4.51
N THR A 130 11.44 6.65 5.31
CA THR A 130 12.81 6.53 4.78
C THR A 130 12.98 5.18 4.07
N LEU A 131 13.98 5.09 3.20
CA LEU A 131 14.29 3.83 2.52
C LEU A 131 14.57 2.69 3.50
N GLN A 132 15.23 2.99 4.62
CA GLN A 132 15.50 2.01 5.68
C GLN A 132 14.20 1.55 6.37
N GLU A 133 13.29 2.48 6.65
CA GLU A 133 11.99 2.15 7.23
C GLU A 133 11.16 1.29 6.27
N ILE A 134 11.18 1.58 4.97
CA ILE A 134 10.51 0.78 3.95
C ILE A 134 11.13 -0.62 3.89
N ALA A 135 12.45 -0.72 3.86
CA ALA A 135 13.14 -2.00 3.87
C ALA A 135 12.74 -2.86 5.06
N GLN A 136 12.66 -2.26 6.24
CA GLN A 136 12.24 -2.93 7.46
C GLN A 136 10.75 -3.33 7.43
N ALA A 137 9.87 -2.42 7.03
CA ALA A 137 8.42 -2.67 6.94
C ALA A 137 8.07 -3.76 5.92
N THR A 138 8.82 -3.84 4.82
CA THR A 138 8.57 -4.79 3.73
C THR A 138 9.45 -6.04 3.80
N ALA A 139 10.28 -6.16 4.82
CA ALA A 139 11.25 -7.25 4.99
C ALA A 139 12.12 -7.47 3.73
N ALA A 140 12.57 -6.38 3.13
CA ALA A 140 13.37 -6.38 1.91
C ALA A 140 14.74 -5.76 2.13
N GLU A 141 15.70 -6.12 1.27
CA GLU A 141 16.99 -5.47 1.22
C GLU A 141 16.85 -4.01 0.74
N LEU A 142 17.69 -3.13 1.26
CA LEU A 142 17.70 -1.71 0.89
C LEU A 142 17.85 -1.51 -0.63
N ALA A 143 18.71 -2.28 -1.26
CA ALA A 143 18.90 -2.25 -2.71
C ALA A 143 17.63 -2.65 -3.48
N ALA A 144 16.89 -3.62 -2.98
CA ALA A 144 15.60 -4.03 -3.57
C ALA A 144 14.56 -2.92 -3.46
N VAL A 145 14.49 -2.23 -2.32
CA VAL A 145 13.58 -1.08 -2.13
C VAL A 145 13.91 0.04 -3.11
N LYS A 146 15.18 0.41 -3.24
CA LYS A 146 15.64 1.42 -4.21
C LYS A 146 15.26 1.06 -5.64
N SER A 147 15.47 -0.19 -6.03
CA SER A 147 15.13 -0.69 -7.37
C SER A 147 13.63 -0.66 -7.63
N ARG A 148 12.82 -1.12 -6.67
CA ARG A 148 11.36 -1.11 -6.76
C ARG A 148 10.81 0.30 -6.88
N LEU A 149 11.32 1.22 -6.07
CA LEU A 149 10.90 2.62 -6.09
C LEU A 149 11.27 3.30 -7.40
N HIS A 150 12.46 3.04 -7.92
CA HIS A 150 12.91 3.56 -9.22
C HIS A 150 11.99 3.08 -10.35
N ARG A 151 11.71 1.79 -10.41
CA ARG A 151 10.80 1.20 -11.42
C ARG A 151 9.38 1.71 -11.27
N ALA A 152 8.89 1.86 -10.04
CA ALA A 152 7.57 2.43 -9.78
C ALA A 152 7.45 3.85 -10.35
N ARG A 153 8.45 4.70 -10.09
CA ARG A 153 8.50 6.07 -10.61
C ARG A 153 8.56 6.11 -12.14
N GLN A 154 9.35 5.24 -12.75
CA GLN A 154 9.41 5.14 -14.21
C GLN A 154 8.07 4.72 -14.81
N ASN A 155 7.43 3.72 -14.24
CA ASN A 155 6.12 3.24 -14.70
C ASN A 155 5.04 4.32 -14.54
N LEU A 156 5.04 5.04 -13.42
CA LEU A 156 4.10 6.15 -13.19
C LEU A 156 4.32 7.29 -14.18
N ARG A 157 5.57 7.68 -14.46
CA ARG A 157 5.87 8.70 -15.47
C ARG A 157 5.31 8.30 -16.83
N ARG A 158 5.53 7.06 -17.24
CA ARG A 158 5.04 6.55 -18.52
C ARG A 158 3.52 6.56 -18.60
N MET A 159 2.84 6.10 -17.53
CA MET A 159 1.38 6.08 -17.49
C MET A 159 0.75 7.47 -17.41
N LEU A 160 1.41 8.42 -16.75
CA LEU A 160 0.89 9.77 -16.52
C LEU A 160 1.39 10.81 -17.52
N GLN A 161 2.34 10.45 -18.37
CA GLN A 161 2.92 11.37 -19.37
C GLN A 161 1.88 12.06 -20.26
N PRO A 162 0.84 11.39 -20.75
CA PRO A 162 -0.21 12.04 -21.55
C PRO A 162 -0.92 13.17 -20.81
N LEU A 163 -0.98 13.14 -19.48
CA LEU A 163 -1.61 14.17 -18.65
C LEU A 163 -0.80 15.45 -18.57
N PHE A 164 0.52 15.33 -18.62
CA PHE A 164 1.44 16.46 -18.51
C PHE A 164 1.81 17.04 -19.88
N ALA A 165 1.54 16.33 -20.97
CA ALA A 165 1.80 16.79 -22.33
C ALA A 165 0.81 17.88 -22.81
N ILE A 166 -0.32 18.06 -22.11
CA ILE A 166 -1.37 19.01 -22.46
C ILE A 166 -1.08 20.43 -21.92
N GLU A 167 -0.12 20.57 -21.02
CA GLU A 167 0.25 21.86 -20.41
C GLU A 167 1.35 22.65 -21.17
N ARG A 168 1.67 22.27 -22.39
CA ARG A 168 2.65 23.02 -23.23
C ARG A 168 1.99 23.73 -24.37
#